data_5e659456ead2e1e5da38d65c6bd66f0c
#
_entry.id   5e659456ead2e1e5da38d65c6bd66f0c
#
_cell.length_a   1.000
_cell.length_b   1.000
_cell.length_c   1.000
_cell.angle_alpha   90.00
_cell.angle_beta   90.00
_cell.angle_gamma   90.00
#
_symmetry.space_group_name_H-M   'P 1'
#
loop_
_entity.id
_entity.type
_entity.pdbx_description
1 polymer ?
#
loop_
_entity_poly.entity_id
_entity_poly.type
_entity_poly.pdbx_seq_one_letter_code
_entity_poly.pdbx_strand_id
1 'polypeptide(L)'
;MSDKDLRGGERPGLGGESPGLRYSRERRLERASPEVRWLNSRYGAKKPGLLKSLFATRASSLLFLTILGLVVAFLLVPLFEGVSKKGGRIGEARFSASALYFEDRVLVAVSRTGGPESAGDDESLVVLAEAEGGPGPRRFEFPFGARVSGDYRLALDAPGRKPKRVALRLSLGGASLDLVLPVD
;
A
#
# COMPACT_ATOMS: atom_id res chain seq x y z
N MET A 1 -25.66 -42.99 68.58
CA MET A 1 -24.20 -42.85 68.71
C MET A 1 -23.74 -42.39 67.34
N SER A 2 -23.82 -41.28 67.20
CA SER A 2 -23.10 -40.01 67.17
C SER A 2 -22.01 -40.06 66.08
N ASP A 3 -22.42 -39.63 64.94
CA ASP A 3 -21.60 -39.38 63.77
C ASP A 3 -21.43 -37.86 63.71
N LYS A 4 -20.29 -37.37 64.11
CA LYS A 4 -19.95 -35.94 64.13
C LYS A 4 -18.61 -35.70 63.49
N ASP A 5 -18.64 -34.78 62.52
CA ASP A 5 -17.58 -33.89 62.16
C ASP A 5 -16.49 -34.42 61.24
N LEU A 6 -16.85 -34.55 59.98
CA LEU A 6 -15.91 -34.27 58.92
C LEU A 6 -16.14 -32.87 58.38
N ARG A 7 -15.66 -31.88 59.14
CA ARG A 7 -15.52 -30.50 58.67
C ARG A 7 -14.57 -30.47 57.49
N GLY A 8 -15.13 -30.08 56.38
CA GLY A 8 -14.39 -29.70 55.18
C GLY A 8 -13.37 -28.62 55.49
N GLY A 9 -12.10 -28.99 55.36
CA GLY A 9 -11.04 -28.00 55.34
C GLY A 9 -11.19 -27.09 54.16
N GLU A 10 -11.62 -25.87 54.40
CA GLU A 10 -11.48 -24.78 53.44
C GLU A 10 -10.00 -24.65 53.06
N ARG A 11 -9.68 -25.03 51.87
CA ARG A 11 -8.38 -24.72 51.29
C ARG A 11 -8.31 -23.21 51.14
N PRO A 12 -7.40 -22.49 51.82
CA PRO A 12 -7.21 -21.07 51.59
C PRO A 12 -6.91 -20.86 50.11
N GLY A 13 -7.70 -19.98 49.47
CA GLY A 13 -7.60 -19.63 48.07
C GLY A 13 -6.18 -19.29 47.66
N LEU A 14 -5.58 -20.13 46.83
CA LEU A 14 -4.34 -19.85 46.09
C LEU A 14 -4.63 -18.84 44.98
N GLY A 15 -5.25 -17.73 45.33
CA GLY A 15 -5.46 -16.55 44.48
C GLY A 15 -4.48 -15.41 44.78
N GLY A 16 -3.37 -15.73 45.46
CA GLY A 16 -2.27 -14.80 45.56
C GLY A 16 -1.48 -14.85 44.25
N GLU A 17 -1.53 -13.78 43.48
CA GLU A 17 -0.51 -13.51 42.46
C GLU A 17 0.84 -13.69 43.13
N SER A 18 1.49 -14.82 42.83
CA SER A 18 2.88 -15.04 43.26
C SER A 18 3.65 -13.85 42.67
N PRO A 19 4.32 -13.03 43.47
CA PRO A 19 5.14 -11.96 42.95
C PRO A 19 6.18 -12.64 42.05
N GLY A 20 5.92 -12.61 40.75
CA GLY A 20 6.80 -13.26 39.80
C GLY A 20 8.20 -12.81 40.10
N LEU A 21 9.05 -13.74 40.47
CA LEU A 21 10.47 -13.52 40.70
C LEU A 21 11.07 -12.98 39.39
N ARG A 22 10.86 -11.70 39.14
CA ARG A 22 11.48 -10.99 38.01
C ARG A 22 12.96 -10.88 38.34
N TYR A 23 13.73 -11.87 37.90
CA TYR A 23 15.18 -11.83 37.97
C TYR A 23 15.67 -10.59 37.20
N SER A 24 16.05 -9.54 37.95
CA SER A 24 16.67 -8.36 37.36
C SER A 24 18.17 -8.43 37.61
N ARG A 25 18.94 -8.70 36.56
CA ARG A 25 20.39 -8.67 36.57
C ARG A 25 20.94 -7.32 37.07
N GLU A 26 20.26 -6.24 36.75
CA GLU A 26 20.64 -4.88 37.11
C GLU A 26 20.56 -4.66 38.61
N ARG A 27 19.46 -5.05 39.27
CA ARG A 27 19.31 -4.98 40.75
C ARG A 27 20.32 -5.85 41.48
N ARG A 28 20.70 -6.97 40.88
CA ARG A 28 21.72 -7.83 41.48
C ARG A 28 23.11 -7.20 41.38
N LEU A 29 23.44 -6.56 40.29
CA LEU A 29 24.70 -5.84 40.11
C LEU A 29 24.79 -4.62 41.00
N GLU A 30 23.69 -3.91 41.25
CA GLU A 30 23.64 -2.79 42.20
C GLU A 30 24.00 -3.23 43.65
N ARG A 31 23.59 -4.41 44.02
CA ARG A 31 23.88 -5.01 45.37
C ARG A 31 25.19 -5.76 45.43
N ALA A 32 25.87 -5.93 44.32
CA ALA A 32 27.13 -6.65 44.26
C ALA A 32 28.30 -5.82 44.82
N SER A 33 29.33 -6.51 45.27
CA SER A 33 30.57 -5.88 45.76
C SER A 33 31.23 -5.04 44.64
N PRO A 34 32.01 -4.02 44.97
CA PRO A 34 32.71 -3.19 44.00
C PRO A 34 33.58 -3.98 43.04
N GLU A 35 34.20 -5.04 43.49
CA GLU A 35 35.02 -5.97 42.68
C GLU A 35 34.19 -6.68 41.60
N VAL A 36 33.00 -7.18 41.95
CA VAL A 36 32.10 -7.84 41.02
C VAL A 36 31.57 -6.84 39.99
N ARG A 37 31.28 -5.57 40.38
CA ARG A 37 30.88 -4.52 39.45
C ARG A 37 32.00 -4.19 38.47
N TRP A 38 33.24 -4.10 38.97
CA TRP A 38 34.41 -3.85 38.14
C TRP A 38 34.66 -4.99 37.15
N LEU A 39 34.59 -6.23 37.59
CA LEU A 39 34.69 -7.40 36.71
C LEU A 39 33.60 -7.44 35.66
N ASN A 40 32.35 -7.13 36.03
CA ASN A 40 31.24 -7.11 35.08
C ASN A 40 31.36 -5.93 34.07
N SER A 41 31.92 -4.78 34.48
CA SER A 41 32.15 -3.66 33.55
C SER A 41 33.22 -4.01 32.51
N ARG A 42 34.23 -4.77 32.90
CA ARG A 42 35.37 -5.11 32.03
C ARG A 42 35.12 -6.36 31.18
N TYR A 43 34.45 -7.36 31.74
CA TYR A 43 34.22 -8.66 31.09
C TYR A 43 32.75 -8.98 30.89
N GLY A 44 31.85 -8.12 31.34
CA GLY A 44 30.42 -8.32 31.16
C GLY A 44 30.03 -8.37 29.67
N ALA A 45 29.16 -9.30 29.32
CA ALA A 45 28.65 -9.42 27.97
C ALA A 45 28.02 -8.08 27.50
N LYS A 46 28.61 -7.44 26.51
CA LYS A 46 28.03 -6.25 25.86
C LYS A 46 26.68 -6.64 25.31
N LYS A 47 25.66 -5.83 25.59
CA LYS A 47 24.32 -6.04 24.99
C LYS A 47 24.49 -6.07 23.47
N PRO A 48 24.09 -7.13 22.78
CA PRO A 48 24.19 -7.16 21.32
C PRO A 48 23.34 -6.02 20.74
N GLY A 49 23.88 -5.28 19.78
CA GLY A 49 23.11 -4.25 19.08
C GLY A 49 21.87 -4.86 18.43
N LEU A 50 20.82 -4.06 18.24
CA LEU A 50 19.55 -4.51 17.68
C LEU A 50 19.73 -5.28 16.36
N LEU A 51 20.60 -4.80 15.47
CA LEU A 51 20.92 -5.49 14.21
C LEU A 51 21.55 -6.88 14.45
N LYS A 52 22.47 -6.98 15.41
CA LYS A 52 23.12 -8.27 15.71
C LYS A 52 22.12 -9.28 16.29
N SER A 53 21.09 -8.84 17.02
CA SER A 53 20.04 -9.72 17.51
C SER A 53 19.10 -10.22 16.41
N LEU A 54 18.83 -9.39 15.39
CA LEU A 54 18.03 -9.77 14.21
C LEU A 54 18.69 -10.88 13.38
N PHE A 55 20.02 -10.92 13.34
CA PHE A 55 20.77 -11.95 12.60
C PHE A 55 21.34 -13.06 13.50
N ALA A 56 20.94 -13.11 14.77
CA ALA A 56 21.48 -14.08 15.72
C ALA A 56 21.10 -15.53 15.42
N THR A 57 19.93 -15.75 14.81
CA THR A 57 19.46 -17.09 14.43
C THR A 57 19.03 -17.12 12.95
N ARG A 58 19.14 -18.30 12.32
CA ARG A 58 18.71 -18.49 10.92
C ARG A 58 17.23 -18.15 10.73
N ALA A 59 16.40 -18.48 11.71
CA ALA A 59 14.97 -18.20 11.68
C ALA A 59 14.69 -16.68 11.71
N SER A 60 15.36 -15.92 12.59
CA SER A 60 15.18 -14.47 12.67
C SER A 60 15.71 -13.76 11.43
N SER A 61 16.79 -14.26 10.83
CA SER A 61 17.30 -13.71 9.56
C SER A 61 16.33 -13.90 8.40
N LEU A 62 15.72 -15.10 8.30
CA LEU A 62 14.71 -15.36 7.26
C LEU A 62 13.47 -14.49 7.45
N LEU A 63 12.99 -14.35 8.67
CA LEU A 63 11.85 -13.51 8.99
C LEU A 63 12.13 -12.03 8.69
N PHE A 64 13.32 -11.54 9.01
CA PHE A 64 13.73 -10.19 8.66
C PHE A 64 13.81 -9.98 7.15
N LEU A 65 14.38 -10.95 6.40
CA LEU A 65 14.45 -10.89 4.94
C LEU A 65 13.07 -10.90 4.27
N THR A 66 12.13 -11.71 4.79
CA THR A 66 10.75 -11.70 4.27
C THR A 66 10.05 -10.38 4.53
N ILE A 67 10.16 -9.82 5.72
CA ILE A 67 9.58 -8.50 6.02
C ILE A 67 10.22 -7.42 5.14
N LEU A 68 11.55 -7.42 5.02
CA LEU A 68 12.26 -6.47 4.17
C LEU A 68 11.84 -6.59 2.70
N GLY A 69 11.74 -7.82 2.18
CA GLY A 69 11.27 -8.07 0.82
C GLY A 69 9.84 -7.56 0.59
N LEU A 70 8.96 -7.75 1.57
CA LEU A 70 7.59 -7.27 1.51
C LEU A 70 7.51 -5.74 1.54
N VAL A 71 8.31 -5.08 2.38
CA VAL A 71 8.42 -3.61 2.42
C VAL A 71 8.95 -3.07 1.09
N VAL A 72 10.00 -3.68 0.54
CA VAL A 72 10.55 -3.30 -0.77
C VAL A 72 9.52 -3.49 -1.88
N ALA A 73 8.80 -4.61 -1.89
CA ALA A 73 7.72 -4.84 -2.85
C ALA A 73 6.63 -3.78 -2.75
N PHE A 74 6.17 -3.44 -1.54
CA PHE A 74 5.19 -2.37 -1.33
C PHE A 74 5.66 -0.99 -1.79
N LEU A 75 6.96 -0.69 -1.65
CA LEU A 75 7.54 0.57 -2.13
C LEU A 75 7.69 0.60 -3.66
N LEU A 76 7.91 -0.57 -4.27
CA LEU A 76 8.08 -0.66 -5.73
C LEU A 76 6.75 -0.65 -6.49
N VAL A 77 5.66 -1.22 -5.93
CA VAL A 77 4.33 -1.25 -6.58
C VAL A 77 3.90 0.13 -7.10
N PRO A 78 3.87 1.22 -6.30
CA PRO A 78 3.46 2.52 -6.80
C PRO A 78 4.41 3.13 -7.85
N LEU A 79 5.69 2.73 -7.84
CA LEU A 79 6.65 3.13 -8.88
C LEU A 79 6.32 2.48 -10.23
N PHE A 80 5.94 1.21 -10.23
CA PHE A 80 5.51 0.52 -11.45
C PHE A 80 4.14 0.97 -11.92
N GLU A 81 3.18 1.20 -11.03
CA GLU A 81 1.86 1.75 -11.38
C GLU A 81 1.93 3.18 -11.92
N GLY A 82 2.91 3.98 -11.47
CA GLY A 82 3.10 5.35 -11.93
C GLY A 82 3.71 5.49 -13.32
N VAL A 83 4.35 4.44 -13.84
CA VAL A 83 5.03 4.49 -15.14
C VAL A 83 4.05 4.45 -16.31
N SER A 84 2.92 3.76 -16.16
CA SER A 84 1.92 3.58 -17.23
C SER A 84 0.82 4.63 -17.24
N LYS A 85 0.61 5.38 -16.14
CA LYS A 85 -0.45 6.39 -16.05
C LYS A 85 0.08 7.78 -16.39
N LYS A 86 -0.42 8.36 -17.46
CA LYS A 86 -0.20 9.77 -17.77
C LYS A 86 -1.45 10.57 -17.40
N GLY A 87 -1.25 11.76 -16.90
CA GLY A 87 -2.35 12.59 -16.44
C GLY A 87 -2.11 14.08 -16.66
N GLY A 88 -3.17 14.87 -16.50
CA GLY A 88 -3.15 16.31 -16.61
C GLY A 88 -4.36 16.93 -15.90
N ARG A 89 -4.54 18.22 -16.04
CA ARG A 89 -5.67 18.95 -15.45
C ARG A 89 -6.43 19.70 -16.54
N ILE A 90 -7.75 19.71 -16.41
CA ILE A 90 -8.66 20.61 -17.14
C ILE A 90 -9.46 21.35 -16.07
N GLY A 91 -9.20 22.63 -15.89
CA GLY A 91 -9.78 23.41 -14.79
C GLY A 91 -9.39 22.81 -13.42
N GLU A 92 -10.37 22.49 -12.61
CA GLU A 92 -10.20 21.88 -11.27
C GLU A 92 -10.12 20.34 -11.33
N ALA A 93 -10.57 19.73 -12.43
CA ALA A 93 -10.56 18.29 -12.59
C ALA A 93 -9.17 17.78 -12.99
N ARG A 94 -8.69 16.76 -12.30
CA ARG A 94 -7.48 16.01 -12.64
C ARG A 94 -7.87 14.73 -13.36
N PHE A 95 -7.29 14.51 -14.50
CA PHE A 95 -7.47 13.30 -15.31
C PHE A 95 -6.20 12.48 -15.31
N SER A 96 -6.34 11.18 -15.18
CA SER A 96 -5.28 10.20 -15.41
C SER A 96 -5.78 9.14 -16.35
N ALA A 97 -4.94 8.69 -17.27
CA ALA A 97 -5.32 7.70 -18.26
C ALA A 97 -4.27 6.60 -18.39
N SER A 98 -4.72 5.40 -18.71
CA SER A 98 -3.89 4.23 -19.02
C SER A 98 -4.46 3.48 -20.22
N ALA A 99 -3.61 2.78 -20.97
CA ALA A 99 -3.99 2.00 -22.12
C ALA A 99 -3.41 0.59 -22.04
N LEU A 100 -4.24 -0.41 -22.31
CA LEU A 100 -3.88 -1.82 -22.32
C LEU A 100 -4.32 -2.46 -23.63
N TYR A 101 -3.44 -3.27 -24.26
CA TYR A 101 -3.80 -4.04 -25.45
C TYR A 101 -4.27 -5.43 -25.07
N PHE A 102 -5.46 -5.77 -25.55
CA PHE A 102 -6.07 -7.07 -25.32
C PHE A 102 -6.96 -7.48 -26.51
N GLU A 103 -6.75 -8.66 -27.05
CA GLU A 103 -7.58 -9.27 -28.12
C GLU A 103 -7.87 -8.32 -29.29
N ASP A 104 -6.81 -7.80 -29.94
CA ASP A 104 -6.91 -6.88 -31.07
C ASP A 104 -7.63 -5.56 -30.77
N ARG A 105 -7.73 -5.20 -29.48
CA ARG A 105 -8.31 -3.95 -29.01
C ARG A 105 -7.39 -3.25 -28.03
N VAL A 106 -7.43 -1.94 -28.04
CA VAL A 106 -6.83 -1.13 -26.98
C VAL A 106 -7.92 -0.69 -26.03
N LEU A 107 -7.84 -1.14 -24.82
CA LEU A 107 -8.71 -0.71 -23.72
C LEU A 107 -8.07 0.49 -23.05
N VAL A 108 -8.75 1.62 -23.07
CA VAL A 108 -8.30 2.83 -22.41
C VAL A 108 -9.20 3.13 -21.23
N ALA A 109 -8.59 3.31 -20.07
CA ALA A 109 -9.26 3.75 -18.86
C ALA A 109 -8.84 5.18 -18.56
N VAL A 110 -9.82 6.08 -18.41
CA VAL A 110 -9.63 7.47 -18.02
C VAL A 110 -10.29 7.66 -16.67
N SER A 111 -9.49 7.97 -15.65
CA SER A 111 -9.98 8.24 -14.30
C SER A 111 -9.95 9.72 -14.03
N ARG A 112 -11.03 10.23 -13.45
CA ARG A 112 -11.18 11.61 -13.01
C ARG A 112 -11.11 11.69 -11.49
N THR A 113 -10.39 12.69 -10.98
CA THR A 113 -10.34 13.02 -9.56
C THR A 113 -10.48 14.52 -9.39
N GLY A 114 -11.41 14.95 -8.53
CA GLY A 114 -11.73 16.37 -8.35
C GLY A 114 -12.60 16.94 -9.46
N GLY A 115 -12.87 18.21 -9.38
CA GLY A 115 -13.72 18.99 -10.27
C GLY A 115 -14.82 19.73 -9.49
N PRO A 116 -15.49 20.69 -10.12
CA PRO A 116 -16.53 21.45 -9.46
C PRO A 116 -17.68 20.53 -9.02
N GLU A 117 -18.14 20.68 -7.80
CA GLU A 117 -19.35 20.00 -7.28
C GLU A 117 -20.63 20.40 -8.02
N SER A 118 -20.57 21.53 -8.74
CA SER A 118 -21.68 22.13 -9.47
C SER A 118 -21.50 22.06 -10.99
N ALA A 119 -20.82 21.04 -11.54
CA ALA A 119 -20.87 20.81 -12.97
C ALA A 119 -22.34 20.58 -13.36
N GLY A 120 -22.89 21.44 -14.24
CA GLY A 120 -24.28 21.32 -14.69
C GLY A 120 -24.50 19.94 -15.31
N ASP A 121 -25.70 19.40 -15.15
CA ASP A 121 -26.06 18.09 -15.70
C ASP A 121 -25.91 18.00 -17.23
N ASP A 122 -25.75 19.14 -17.92
CA ASP A 122 -25.60 19.24 -19.37
C ASP A 122 -24.12 19.22 -19.85
N GLU A 123 -23.15 19.17 -18.96
CA GLU A 123 -21.74 19.17 -19.38
C GLU A 123 -21.28 17.75 -19.73
N SER A 124 -20.69 17.61 -20.92
CA SER A 124 -20.17 16.33 -21.41
C SER A 124 -18.65 16.36 -21.56
N LEU A 125 -18.00 15.25 -21.16
CA LEU A 125 -16.61 14.98 -21.44
C LEU A 125 -16.50 14.35 -22.83
N VAL A 126 -15.90 15.07 -23.78
CA VAL A 126 -15.59 14.51 -25.08
C VAL A 126 -14.19 13.98 -25.11
N VAL A 127 -14.04 12.70 -25.47
CA VAL A 127 -12.76 12.01 -25.61
C VAL A 127 -12.54 11.65 -27.08
N LEU A 128 -11.53 12.23 -27.69
CA LEU A 128 -11.02 11.79 -28.99
C LEU A 128 -9.84 10.87 -28.73
N ALA A 129 -9.91 9.65 -29.22
CA ALA A 129 -8.88 8.63 -29.01
C ALA A 129 -8.43 8.05 -30.36
N GLU A 130 -7.12 7.96 -30.54
CA GLU A 130 -6.49 7.43 -31.74
C GLU A 130 -5.36 6.49 -31.37
N ALA A 131 -5.41 5.25 -31.85
CA ALA A 131 -4.34 4.29 -31.71
C ALA A 131 -3.35 4.42 -32.89
N GLU A 132 -2.06 4.37 -32.61
CA GLU A 132 -1.02 4.43 -33.64
C GLU A 132 -1.18 3.27 -34.65
N GLY A 133 -1.42 3.59 -35.92
CA GLY A 133 -1.70 2.61 -36.97
C GLY A 133 -3.12 2.05 -36.96
N GLY A 134 -4.01 2.60 -36.20
CA GLY A 134 -5.43 2.26 -36.18
C GLY A 134 -6.25 2.94 -37.32
N PRO A 135 -7.57 2.71 -37.34
CA PRO A 135 -8.47 3.20 -38.40
C PRO A 135 -8.76 4.71 -38.30
N GLY A 136 -8.11 5.44 -37.42
CA GLY A 136 -8.27 6.89 -37.24
C GLY A 136 -8.90 7.25 -35.88
N PRO A 137 -9.05 8.56 -35.62
CA PRO A 137 -9.57 9.05 -34.35
C PRO A 137 -11.04 8.68 -34.16
N ARG A 138 -11.38 8.16 -32.99
CA ARG A 138 -12.76 7.90 -32.57
C ARG A 138 -13.17 8.88 -31.48
N ARG A 139 -14.39 9.37 -31.58
CA ARG A 139 -15.02 10.28 -30.60
C ARG A 139 -15.91 9.48 -29.66
N PHE A 140 -15.73 9.70 -28.40
CA PHE A 140 -16.56 9.18 -27.31
C PHE A 140 -17.08 10.37 -26.50
N GLU A 141 -18.32 10.29 -26.06
CA GLU A 141 -18.94 11.32 -25.25
C GLU A 141 -19.50 10.70 -23.98
N PHE A 142 -19.12 11.26 -22.85
CA PHE A 142 -19.50 10.77 -21.53
C PHE A 142 -20.18 11.90 -20.75
N PRO A 143 -21.26 11.61 -20.01
CA PRO A 143 -21.86 12.59 -19.13
C PRO A 143 -20.86 12.99 -18.03
N PHE A 144 -20.68 14.29 -17.88
CA PHE A 144 -19.80 14.83 -16.84
C PHE A 144 -20.65 15.27 -15.64
N GLY A 145 -21.14 14.30 -14.85
CA GLY A 145 -22.00 14.59 -13.71
C GLY A 145 -21.23 15.13 -12.49
N ALA A 146 -21.98 15.60 -11.50
CA ALA A 146 -21.50 16.21 -10.26
C ALA A 146 -20.64 15.31 -9.35
N ARG A 147 -20.36 14.07 -9.74
CA ARG A 147 -19.49 13.18 -8.95
C ARG A 147 -18.04 13.64 -9.03
N VAL A 148 -17.40 13.79 -7.88
CA VAL A 148 -16.00 14.21 -7.74
C VAL A 148 -15.01 13.20 -8.33
N SER A 149 -15.44 11.96 -8.58
CA SER A 149 -14.62 10.91 -9.21
C SER A 149 -15.46 10.12 -10.22
N GLY A 150 -14.84 9.75 -11.32
CA GLY A 150 -15.46 8.92 -12.36
C GLY A 150 -14.41 8.15 -13.14
N ASP A 151 -14.75 6.93 -13.52
CA ASP A 151 -13.94 6.09 -14.40
C ASP A 151 -14.67 5.92 -15.73
N TYR A 152 -14.01 6.33 -16.80
CA TYR A 152 -14.51 6.21 -18.17
C TYR A 152 -13.68 5.13 -18.89
N ARG A 153 -14.35 4.20 -19.54
CA ARG A 153 -13.70 3.11 -20.27
C ARG A 153 -14.10 3.16 -21.72
N LEU A 154 -13.13 3.07 -22.59
CA LEU A 154 -13.35 3.06 -24.04
C LEU A 154 -12.47 1.97 -24.67
N ALA A 155 -12.92 1.43 -25.79
CA ALA A 155 -12.21 0.42 -26.56
C ALA A 155 -11.98 0.94 -27.98
N LEU A 156 -10.75 0.82 -28.45
CA LEU A 156 -10.32 1.13 -29.81
C LEU A 156 -9.96 -0.18 -30.53
N ASP A 157 -10.46 -0.38 -31.73
CA ASP A 157 -10.05 -1.52 -32.54
C ASP A 157 -8.62 -1.30 -33.06
N ALA A 158 -7.77 -2.27 -32.88
CA ALA A 158 -6.38 -2.24 -33.34
C ALA A 158 -6.02 -3.63 -33.91
N PRO A 159 -6.64 -4.00 -35.05
CA PRO A 159 -6.47 -5.35 -35.59
C PRO A 159 -5.04 -5.61 -36.07
N GLY A 160 -4.53 -6.78 -35.72
CA GLY A 160 -3.32 -7.37 -36.31
C GLY A 160 -1.99 -6.92 -35.71
N ARG A 161 -1.89 -5.78 -35.01
CA ARG A 161 -0.64 -5.33 -34.37
C ARG A 161 -0.88 -4.48 -33.14
N LYS A 162 -0.22 -4.83 -32.05
CA LYS A 162 -0.19 -4.01 -30.84
C LYS A 162 0.36 -2.60 -31.16
N PRO A 163 -0.42 -1.52 -31.00
CA PRO A 163 0.07 -0.16 -31.17
C PRO A 163 1.05 0.17 -30.04
N LYS A 164 2.01 1.02 -30.31
CA LYS A 164 2.97 1.47 -29.28
C LYS A 164 2.41 2.58 -28.41
N ARG A 165 1.52 3.40 -28.99
CA ARG A 165 0.99 4.59 -28.34
C ARG A 165 -0.48 4.81 -28.71
N VAL A 166 -1.20 5.47 -27.81
CA VAL A 166 -2.53 6.00 -28.04
C VAL A 166 -2.51 7.49 -27.75
N ALA A 167 -2.96 8.31 -28.69
CA ALA A 167 -3.21 9.72 -28.50
C ALA A 167 -4.63 9.91 -27.98
N LEU A 168 -4.79 10.66 -26.90
CA LEU A 168 -6.07 11.04 -26.32
C LEU A 168 -6.17 12.55 -26.25
N ARG A 169 -7.28 13.10 -26.71
CA ARG A 169 -7.68 14.48 -26.45
C ARG A 169 -8.96 14.48 -25.64
N LEU A 170 -8.86 14.99 -24.43
CA LEU A 170 -9.98 15.18 -23.52
C LEU A 170 -10.46 16.63 -23.64
N SER A 171 -11.73 16.84 -23.86
CA SER A 171 -12.31 18.19 -23.98
C SER A 171 -13.49 18.33 -23.03
N LEU A 172 -13.48 19.40 -22.23
CA LEU A 172 -14.50 19.70 -21.23
C LEU A 172 -14.69 21.20 -21.15
N GLY A 173 -15.93 21.69 -21.32
CA GLY A 173 -16.26 23.10 -21.18
C GLY A 173 -15.42 24.03 -22.09
N GLY A 174 -15.01 23.56 -23.27
CA GLY A 174 -14.17 24.33 -24.21
C GLY A 174 -12.65 24.24 -23.93
N ALA A 175 -12.23 23.70 -22.79
CA ALA A 175 -10.83 23.44 -22.53
C ALA A 175 -10.44 22.01 -23.00
N SER A 176 -9.19 21.83 -23.40
CA SER A 176 -8.71 20.51 -23.86
C SER A 176 -7.37 20.11 -23.22
N LEU A 177 -7.17 18.82 -23.10
CA LEU A 177 -5.96 18.18 -22.59
C LEU A 177 -5.53 17.06 -23.54
N ASP A 178 -4.34 17.17 -24.07
CA ASP A 178 -3.75 16.15 -24.94
C ASP A 178 -2.83 15.23 -24.12
N LEU A 179 -3.05 13.93 -24.23
CA LEU A 179 -2.26 12.90 -23.57
C LEU A 179 -1.78 11.88 -24.61
N VAL A 180 -0.55 11.43 -24.48
CA VAL A 180 0.00 10.32 -25.27
C VAL A 180 0.36 9.21 -24.30
N LEU A 181 -0.36 8.09 -24.40
CA LEU A 181 -0.21 6.94 -23.54
C LEU A 181 0.65 5.86 -24.21
N PRO A 182 1.60 5.24 -23.50
CA PRO A 182 2.15 3.97 -23.94
C PRO A 182 1.05 2.89 -23.82
N VAL A 183 1.12 1.86 -24.64
CA VAL A 183 0.21 0.72 -24.60
C VAL A 183 0.95 -0.47 -23.98
N ASP A 184 0.49 -0.90 -22.85
CA ASP A 184 1.03 -2.05 -22.12
C ASP A 184 0.48 -3.39 -22.62
#